data_3ab95a2cb7434c022522ae4cb260ebf0
#
_entry.id   3ab95a2cb7434c022522ae4cb260ebf0
#
_cell.length_a   1.000
_cell.length_b   1.000
_cell.length_c   1.000
_cell.angle_alpha   90.00
_cell.angle_beta   90.00
_cell.angle_gamma   90.00
#
_symmetry.space_group_name_H-M   'P 1'
#
loop_
_entity.id
_entity.type
_entity.pdbx_description
1 polymer ?
#
loop_
_entity_poly.entity_id
_entity_poly.type
_entity_poly.pdbx_seq_one_letter_code
_entity_poly.pdbx_strand_id
1 'polypeptide(L)'
;MTTIIINEDALEQVIQKLDSFVLTDQDRQEIESMRNDIAQTYDKAKLKSLTKEDYFAGLGRKQGCLAYDLEWGTRPLGSIKGGSKYKYGYETDFPKIKSLLQKVISVDTSNAYKPDGSPSNDLEQLISLSKEINGFKTGRTVIPKLLSIYFPNIFLPIFNDQDRFLSFILVSGLDTENTGLALYFEYNYKLLKIKNRIEEIANRTLSNFEFARLLYYVFPKEQDDIIDGQPTALPIVQEEQKFEALEVQHYQTLLHRNMPRLFPKLKYFDEEQQMQKNGQYDTQVVGIMDMLTIDEKGNFVIIEIKRKAKDLSIGQILRYMGWTQEELCKNGQSVRGLIVAESKDINLEFALKVVPGVKFLKLGLSITLVEQ
;
A
#
# COMPACT_ATOMS: atom_id res chain seq x y z
N MET A 1 22.62 27.56 4.88
CA MET A 1 22.31 26.17 5.32
C MET A 1 20.98 26.23 6.04
N THR A 2 19.95 25.63 5.49
CA THR A 2 18.66 25.55 6.17
C THR A 2 18.81 24.56 7.32
N THR A 3 18.78 25.04 8.55
CA THR A 3 18.86 24.17 9.75
C THR A 3 17.56 23.39 9.84
N ILE A 4 17.64 22.07 9.73
CA ILE A 4 16.51 21.19 9.99
C ILE A 4 16.38 21.08 11.50
N ILE A 5 15.28 21.58 12.06
CA ILE A 5 14.98 21.44 13.49
C ILE A 5 14.22 20.13 13.67
N ILE A 6 14.78 19.23 14.45
CA ILE A 6 14.22 17.91 14.73
C ILE A 6 13.52 17.96 16.10
N ASN A 7 12.39 17.27 16.23
CA ASN A 7 11.72 17.05 17.50
C ASN A 7 12.49 15.96 18.27
N GLU A 8 13.26 16.35 19.28
CA GLU A 8 14.11 15.44 20.06
C GLU A 8 13.28 14.36 20.79
N ASP A 9 12.06 14.69 21.27
CA ASP A 9 11.19 13.69 21.95
C ASP A 9 10.74 12.60 20.98
N ALA A 10 10.42 12.96 19.74
CA ALA A 10 10.07 12.00 18.70
C ALA A 10 11.30 11.19 18.25
N LEU A 11 12.46 11.81 18.22
CA LEU A 11 13.72 11.15 17.92
C LEU A 11 14.06 10.10 19.00
N GLU A 12 13.88 10.45 20.29
CA GLU A 12 14.06 9.53 21.40
C GLU A 12 13.13 8.31 21.30
N GLN A 13 11.86 8.50 20.91
CA GLN A 13 10.94 7.38 20.68
C GLN A 13 11.47 6.41 19.62
N VAL A 14 12.04 6.94 18.52
CA VAL A 14 12.63 6.10 17.46
C VAL A 14 13.85 5.33 18.02
N ILE A 15 14.71 5.99 18.79
CA ILE A 15 15.93 5.39 19.36
C ILE A 15 15.56 4.31 20.39
N GLN A 16 14.61 4.56 21.28
CA GLN A 16 14.14 3.59 22.26
C GLN A 16 13.56 2.31 21.64
N LYS A 17 12.92 2.46 20.47
CA LYS A 17 12.36 1.31 19.73
C LYS A 17 13.40 0.58 18.87
N LEU A 18 14.57 1.16 18.66
CA LEU A 18 15.59 0.60 17.79
C LEU A 18 16.10 -0.76 18.28
N ASP A 19 16.23 -0.95 19.61
CA ASP A 19 16.71 -2.22 20.21
C ASP A 19 15.67 -3.33 20.09
N SER A 20 14.38 -2.98 20.12
CA SER A 20 13.28 -3.93 19.93
C SER A 20 12.96 -4.20 18.47
N PHE A 21 13.53 -3.39 17.57
CA PHE A 21 13.36 -3.53 16.13
C PHE A 21 14.35 -4.54 15.56
N VAL A 22 13.86 -5.70 15.14
CA VAL A 22 14.69 -6.77 14.57
C VAL A 22 14.21 -7.11 13.16
N LEU A 23 15.10 -6.97 12.17
CA LEU A 23 14.99 -7.63 10.89
C LEU A 23 15.87 -8.86 10.89
N THR A 24 15.30 -10.00 10.52
CA THR A 24 16.08 -11.24 10.42
C THR A 24 17.01 -11.19 9.19
N ASP A 25 18.05 -12.00 9.19
CA ASP A 25 18.92 -12.12 8.02
C ASP A 25 18.17 -12.70 6.82
N GLN A 26 17.18 -13.54 7.06
CA GLN A 26 16.28 -14.05 6.03
C GLN A 26 15.48 -12.93 5.38
N ASP A 27 14.88 -12.02 6.17
CA ASP A 27 14.14 -10.87 5.64
C ASP A 27 15.05 -9.98 4.77
N ARG A 28 16.30 -9.74 5.22
CA ARG A 28 17.27 -8.96 4.45
C ARG A 28 17.60 -9.62 3.12
N GLN A 29 17.83 -10.92 3.12
CA GLN A 29 18.14 -11.70 1.91
C GLN A 29 16.97 -11.71 0.93
N GLU A 30 15.75 -11.92 1.40
CA GLU A 30 14.54 -11.90 0.56
C GLU A 30 14.33 -10.54 -0.11
N ILE A 31 14.49 -9.46 0.65
CA ILE A 31 14.39 -8.09 0.14
C ILE A 31 15.47 -7.80 -0.89
N GLU A 32 16.69 -8.22 -0.62
CA GLU A 32 17.79 -8.00 -1.55
C GLU A 32 17.65 -8.82 -2.84
N SER A 33 17.26 -10.08 -2.74
CA SER A 33 16.94 -10.93 -3.90
C SER A 33 15.84 -10.30 -4.74
N MET A 34 14.72 -9.94 -4.15
CA MET A 34 13.59 -9.32 -4.84
C MET A 34 13.98 -8.01 -5.56
N ARG A 35 14.80 -7.18 -4.92
CA ARG A 35 15.30 -5.94 -5.51
C ARG A 35 16.21 -6.22 -6.71
N ASN A 36 17.12 -7.17 -6.57
CA ASN A 36 18.07 -7.55 -7.61
C ASN A 36 17.33 -8.17 -8.80
N ASP A 37 16.34 -9.01 -8.57
CA ASP A 37 15.53 -9.64 -9.62
C ASP A 37 14.82 -8.59 -10.49
N ILE A 38 14.21 -7.57 -9.87
CA ILE A 38 13.58 -6.48 -10.62
C ILE A 38 14.60 -5.62 -11.35
N ALA A 39 15.71 -5.28 -10.71
CA ALA A 39 16.77 -4.49 -11.34
C ALA A 39 17.40 -5.20 -12.54
N GLN A 40 17.51 -6.52 -12.51
CA GLN A 40 17.98 -7.34 -13.64
C GLN A 40 16.91 -7.49 -14.73
N THR A 41 15.65 -7.76 -14.34
CA THR A 41 14.53 -7.92 -15.30
C THR A 41 14.32 -6.66 -16.12
N TYR A 42 14.42 -5.50 -15.49
CA TYR A 42 14.24 -4.18 -16.12
C TYR A 42 15.55 -3.39 -16.19
N ASP A 43 16.60 -4.05 -16.67
CA ASP A 43 17.90 -3.43 -16.87
C ASP A 43 17.87 -2.33 -17.96
N LYS A 44 18.98 -1.67 -18.19
CA LYS A 44 19.11 -0.59 -19.18
C LYS A 44 18.75 -1.04 -20.59
N ALA A 45 19.06 -2.28 -20.95
CA ALA A 45 18.75 -2.82 -22.28
C ALA A 45 17.24 -3.07 -22.43
N LYS A 46 16.62 -3.72 -21.43
CA LYS A 46 15.16 -3.95 -21.42
C LYS A 46 14.38 -2.64 -21.41
N LEU A 47 14.76 -1.65 -20.59
CA LEU A 47 14.09 -0.35 -20.59
C LEU A 47 14.26 0.41 -21.92
N LYS A 48 15.36 0.20 -22.62
CA LYS A 48 15.57 0.76 -23.96
C LYS A 48 14.65 0.11 -25.01
N SER A 49 14.37 -1.18 -24.88
CA SER A 49 13.49 -1.93 -25.79
C SER A 49 12.06 -2.05 -25.30
N LEU A 50 11.69 -1.43 -24.16
CA LEU A 50 10.40 -1.55 -23.50
C LEU A 50 9.23 -1.24 -24.45
N THR A 51 8.26 -2.15 -24.54
CA THR A 51 7.01 -1.94 -25.26
C THR A 51 5.92 -1.38 -24.33
N LYS A 52 4.77 -1.00 -24.88
CA LYS A 52 3.63 -0.56 -24.06
C LYS A 52 3.13 -1.67 -23.16
N GLU A 53 3.07 -2.88 -23.68
CA GLU A 53 2.62 -4.09 -22.99
C GLU A 53 3.59 -4.49 -21.88
N ASP A 54 4.90 -4.36 -22.11
CA ASP A 54 5.94 -4.57 -21.09
C ASP A 54 5.81 -3.56 -19.93
N TYR A 55 5.33 -2.34 -20.24
CA TYR A 55 5.12 -1.32 -19.21
C TYR A 55 3.82 -1.55 -18.44
N PHE A 56 2.70 -1.77 -19.15
CA PHE A 56 1.38 -1.92 -18.55
C PHE A 56 0.48 -2.83 -19.40
N ALA A 57 0.17 -4.01 -18.91
CA ALA A 57 -0.64 -5.01 -19.61
C ALA A 57 -2.17 -4.81 -19.45
N GLY A 58 -2.61 -3.70 -18.87
CA GLY A 58 -4.02 -3.36 -18.63
C GLY A 58 -4.40 -3.34 -17.16
N LEU A 59 -5.67 -3.00 -16.88
CA LEU A 59 -6.20 -2.99 -15.52
C LEU A 59 -6.29 -4.41 -14.95
N GLY A 60 -6.30 -4.50 -13.62
CA GLY A 60 -6.24 -5.76 -12.90
C GLY A 60 -4.80 -6.19 -12.59
N ARG A 61 -4.67 -7.38 -11.98
CA ARG A 61 -3.35 -7.94 -11.59
C ARG A 61 -2.71 -8.73 -12.73
N LYS A 62 -2.57 -8.11 -13.90
CA LYS A 62 -1.97 -8.77 -15.06
C LYS A 62 -0.46 -8.85 -14.90
N GLN A 63 0.05 -10.05 -14.69
CA GLN A 63 1.47 -10.36 -14.57
C GLN A 63 2.24 -10.11 -15.87
N GLY A 64 3.57 -10.05 -15.77
CA GLY A 64 4.46 -9.93 -16.92
C GLY A 64 4.62 -8.52 -17.47
N CYS A 65 4.35 -7.49 -16.65
CA CYS A 65 4.65 -6.10 -16.99
C CYS A 65 5.23 -5.33 -15.80
N LEU A 66 5.96 -4.26 -16.09
CA LEU A 66 6.61 -3.43 -15.08
C LEU A 66 5.63 -2.91 -14.02
N ALA A 67 4.42 -2.50 -14.45
CA ALA A 67 3.40 -2.00 -13.53
C ALA A 67 2.98 -3.05 -12.50
N TYR A 68 2.77 -4.29 -12.92
CA TYR A 68 2.47 -5.39 -12.00
C TYR A 68 3.63 -5.68 -11.05
N ASP A 69 4.84 -5.76 -11.59
CA ASP A 69 6.02 -6.13 -10.81
C ASP A 69 6.35 -5.06 -9.77
N LEU A 70 6.16 -3.78 -10.09
CA LEU A 70 6.34 -2.69 -9.13
C LEU A 70 5.22 -2.61 -8.08
N GLU A 71 3.99 -2.91 -8.44
CA GLU A 71 2.85 -2.81 -7.52
C GLU A 71 2.70 -4.07 -6.65
N TRP A 72 2.74 -5.23 -7.27
CA TRP A 72 2.42 -6.52 -6.65
C TRP A 72 3.65 -7.39 -6.44
N GLY A 73 4.49 -7.54 -7.45
CA GLY A 73 5.67 -8.40 -7.40
C GLY A 73 6.71 -7.96 -6.37
N THR A 74 6.84 -6.66 -6.16
CA THR A 74 7.78 -6.06 -5.21
C THR A 74 7.12 -5.30 -4.08
N ARG A 75 5.91 -5.71 -3.68
CA ARG A 75 5.17 -5.05 -2.60
C ARG A 75 5.94 -4.97 -1.28
N PRO A 76 6.72 -5.99 -0.86
CA PRO A 76 7.56 -5.92 0.32
C PRO A 76 8.62 -4.80 0.28
N LEU A 77 9.05 -4.35 -0.90
CA LEU A 77 9.95 -3.20 -1.06
C LEU A 77 9.25 -1.83 -0.88
N GLY A 78 7.99 -1.82 -0.49
CA GLY A 78 7.16 -0.63 -0.33
C GLY A 78 6.01 -0.59 -1.33
N SER A 79 4.80 -0.29 -0.85
CA SER A 79 3.60 -0.20 -1.68
C SER A 79 3.49 1.16 -2.37
N ILE A 80 3.15 1.17 -3.65
CA ILE A 80 2.90 2.41 -4.42
C ILE A 80 1.42 2.76 -4.54
N LYS A 81 0.54 1.94 -3.99
CA LYS A 81 -0.93 2.14 -3.90
C LYS A 81 -1.56 2.70 -5.18
N GLY A 82 -2.13 1.83 -5.99
CA GLY A 82 -3.03 2.21 -7.08
C GLY A 82 -2.51 1.96 -8.50
N GLY A 83 -2.62 0.71 -8.98
CA GLY A 83 -2.28 0.29 -10.35
C GLY A 83 -2.96 1.09 -11.46
N SER A 84 -4.11 1.73 -11.19
CA SER A 84 -4.78 2.62 -12.12
C SER A 84 -3.94 3.83 -12.56
N LYS A 85 -2.92 4.21 -11.78
CA LYS A 85 -2.03 5.33 -12.12
C LYS A 85 -1.17 5.08 -13.36
N TYR A 86 -0.92 3.82 -13.70
CA TYR A 86 -0.17 3.44 -14.90
C TYR A 86 -0.93 3.70 -16.19
N LYS A 87 -2.26 3.79 -16.12
CA LYS A 87 -3.12 4.12 -17.27
C LYS A 87 -2.87 5.54 -17.81
N TYR A 88 -2.47 6.46 -16.93
CA TYR A 88 -2.25 7.85 -17.32
C TYR A 88 -0.97 7.99 -18.17
N GLY A 89 -1.08 8.68 -19.28
CA GLY A 89 0.00 8.88 -20.23
C GLY A 89 0.38 7.65 -21.05
N TYR A 90 -0.09 6.47 -20.69
CA TYR A 90 0.22 5.21 -21.37
C TYR A 90 -0.15 5.24 -22.87
N GLU A 91 -1.32 5.74 -23.19
CA GLU A 91 -1.81 5.75 -24.59
C GLU A 91 -1.16 6.86 -25.43
N THR A 92 -0.92 8.01 -24.83
CA THR A 92 -0.51 9.24 -25.53
C THR A 92 0.96 9.58 -25.39
N ASP A 93 1.57 9.30 -24.22
CA ASP A 93 2.89 9.78 -23.86
C ASP A 93 3.91 8.65 -23.60
N PHE A 94 3.65 7.42 -24.07
CA PHE A 94 4.52 6.28 -23.82
C PHE A 94 6.01 6.51 -24.18
N PRO A 95 6.36 7.18 -25.30
CA PRO A 95 7.76 7.51 -25.58
C PRO A 95 8.41 8.36 -24.48
N LYS A 96 7.66 9.30 -23.87
CA LYS A 96 8.14 10.13 -22.76
C LYS A 96 8.29 9.31 -21.48
N ILE A 97 7.33 8.41 -21.20
CA ILE A 97 7.44 7.45 -20.08
C ILE A 97 8.72 6.63 -20.23
N LYS A 98 8.98 6.08 -21.39
CA LYS A 98 10.17 5.29 -21.68
C LYS A 98 11.45 6.10 -21.46
N SER A 99 11.52 7.34 -21.95
CA SER A 99 12.64 8.25 -21.74
C SER A 99 12.85 8.54 -20.24
N LEU A 100 11.78 8.77 -19.50
CA LEU A 100 11.83 8.99 -18.05
C LEU A 100 12.38 7.75 -17.31
N LEU A 101 11.90 6.54 -17.64
CA LEU A 101 12.41 5.30 -17.04
C LEU A 101 13.89 5.08 -17.33
N GLN A 102 14.34 5.35 -18.54
CA GLN A 102 15.76 5.28 -18.92
C GLN A 102 16.60 6.30 -18.15
N LYS A 103 16.08 7.51 -17.93
CA LYS A 103 16.76 8.53 -17.13
C LYS A 103 16.88 8.10 -15.68
N VAL A 104 15.84 7.47 -15.10
CA VAL A 104 15.85 6.97 -13.71
C VAL A 104 17.06 6.10 -13.45
N ILE A 105 17.34 5.10 -14.29
CA ILE A 105 18.45 4.15 -14.07
C ILE A 105 19.83 4.71 -14.48
N SER A 106 19.88 5.90 -15.04
CA SER A 106 21.11 6.57 -15.45
C SER A 106 21.46 7.78 -14.58
N VAL A 107 20.74 7.97 -13.47
CA VAL A 107 21.00 9.05 -12.52
C VAL A 107 22.38 8.91 -11.92
N ASP A 108 23.17 9.99 -11.96
CA ASP A 108 24.40 10.07 -11.18
C ASP A 108 24.05 10.33 -9.71
N THR A 109 24.30 9.32 -8.89
CA THR A 109 23.99 9.35 -7.45
C THR A 109 25.15 9.81 -6.57
N SER A 110 26.33 10.05 -7.14
CA SER A 110 27.49 10.51 -6.37
C SER A 110 27.23 11.86 -5.67
N ASN A 111 26.38 12.69 -6.26
CA ASN A 111 25.92 13.96 -5.71
C ASN A 111 24.41 14.16 -5.98
N ALA A 112 23.58 13.27 -5.49
CA ALA A 112 22.13 13.31 -5.73
C ALA A 112 21.48 14.61 -5.18
N TYR A 113 22.07 15.19 -4.13
CA TYR A 113 21.61 16.43 -3.53
C TYR A 113 22.76 17.46 -3.46
N LYS A 114 22.44 18.71 -3.72
CA LYS A 114 23.35 19.84 -3.51
C LYS A 114 23.58 20.09 -2.00
N PRO A 115 24.60 20.83 -1.61
CA PRO A 115 24.89 21.11 -0.18
C PRO A 115 23.73 21.76 0.59
N ASP A 116 22.85 22.49 -0.08
CA ASP A 116 21.65 23.12 0.49
C ASP A 116 20.45 22.14 0.60
N GLY A 117 20.59 20.91 0.10
CA GLY A 117 19.55 19.89 0.10
C GLY A 117 18.65 19.92 -1.12
N SER A 118 18.84 20.84 -2.04
CA SER A 118 18.11 20.84 -3.31
C SER A 118 18.55 19.69 -4.21
N PRO A 119 17.67 19.20 -5.09
CA PRO A 119 18.00 18.14 -6.03
C PRO A 119 19.17 18.50 -6.95
N SER A 120 19.96 17.50 -7.33
CA SER A 120 21.00 17.65 -8.38
C SER A 120 20.35 17.91 -9.74
N ASN A 121 21.16 18.31 -10.71
CA ASN A 121 20.69 18.53 -12.09
C ASN A 121 20.01 17.26 -12.69
N ASP A 122 20.50 16.08 -12.35
CA ASP A 122 19.89 14.82 -12.79
C ASP A 122 18.52 14.59 -12.21
N LEU A 123 18.33 14.89 -10.92
CA LEU A 123 17.02 14.81 -10.27
C LEU A 123 16.07 15.92 -10.77
N GLU A 124 16.58 17.12 -11.04
CA GLU A 124 15.80 18.19 -11.66
C GLU A 124 15.30 17.80 -13.07
N GLN A 125 16.11 17.09 -13.85
CA GLN A 125 15.66 16.53 -15.14
C GLN A 125 14.56 15.51 -14.97
N LEU A 126 14.62 14.64 -13.96
CA LEU A 126 13.51 13.71 -13.66
C LEU A 126 12.23 14.45 -13.31
N ILE A 127 12.31 15.52 -12.51
CA ILE A 127 11.16 16.38 -12.17
C ILE A 127 10.57 16.97 -13.45
N SER A 128 11.40 17.53 -14.32
CA SER A 128 10.96 18.16 -15.57
C SER A 128 10.29 17.17 -16.50
N LEU A 129 10.92 16.01 -16.75
CA LEU A 129 10.37 14.95 -17.60
C LEU A 129 9.05 14.40 -17.04
N SER A 130 8.92 14.25 -15.71
CA SER A 130 7.70 13.75 -15.10
C SER A 130 6.50 14.69 -15.29
N LYS A 131 6.75 16.01 -15.33
CA LYS A 131 5.71 17.02 -15.56
C LYS A 131 5.17 17.06 -17.00
N GLU A 132 5.96 16.57 -17.96
CA GLU A 132 5.57 16.53 -19.36
C GLU A 132 4.60 15.38 -19.69
N ILE A 133 4.43 14.42 -18.79
CA ILE A 133 3.56 13.25 -18.99
C ILE A 133 2.20 13.53 -18.37
N ASN A 134 1.16 13.51 -19.22
CA ASN A 134 -0.21 13.74 -18.75
C ASN A 134 -0.66 12.65 -17.76
N GLY A 135 -1.15 13.08 -16.59
CA GLY A 135 -1.57 12.16 -15.53
C GLY A 135 -0.45 11.64 -14.62
N PHE A 136 0.81 11.82 -15.00
CA PHE A 136 1.98 11.52 -14.15
C PHE A 136 2.24 12.63 -13.10
N LYS A 137 1.25 13.52 -12.93
CA LYS A 137 1.32 14.74 -12.08
C LYS A 137 1.86 14.49 -10.68
N THR A 138 1.77 13.27 -10.22
CA THR A 138 2.24 12.97 -8.88
C THR A 138 3.58 12.28 -8.85
N GLY A 139 4.17 11.78 -9.95
CA GLY A 139 5.49 11.13 -9.98
C GLY A 139 6.01 10.46 -8.68
N ARG A 140 5.20 10.59 -7.62
CA ARG A 140 5.52 10.32 -6.21
C ARG A 140 5.61 8.83 -5.87
N THR A 141 5.31 7.96 -6.80
CA THR A 141 5.21 6.52 -6.50
C THR A 141 6.08 5.67 -7.40
N VAL A 142 5.84 5.67 -8.71
CA VAL A 142 6.57 4.81 -9.65
C VAL A 142 8.05 5.16 -9.70
N ILE A 143 8.37 6.45 -9.91
CA ILE A 143 9.76 6.90 -10.01
C ILE A 143 10.52 6.76 -8.69
N PRO A 144 9.98 7.18 -7.55
CA PRO A 144 10.59 6.91 -6.25
C PRO A 144 10.84 5.43 -5.98
N LYS A 145 9.90 4.55 -6.34
CA LYS A 145 10.09 3.12 -6.14
C LYS A 145 11.22 2.58 -7.00
N LEU A 146 11.28 2.95 -8.27
CA LEU A 146 12.40 2.58 -9.13
C LEU A 146 13.73 3.11 -8.60
N LEU A 147 13.79 4.38 -8.19
CA LEU A 147 15.00 4.95 -7.59
C LEU A 147 15.45 4.18 -6.35
N SER A 148 14.52 3.78 -5.47
CA SER A 148 14.86 2.99 -4.27
C SER A 148 15.29 1.55 -4.61
N ILE A 149 14.88 1.01 -5.75
CA ILE A 149 15.30 -0.32 -6.23
C ILE A 149 16.72 -0.23 -6.82
N TYR A 150 16.96 0.71 -7.72
CA TYR A 150 18.27 0.83 -8.40
C TYR A 150 19.34 1.50 -7.52
N PHE A 151 18.94 2.39 -6.61
CA PHE A 151 19.86 3.17 -5.77
C PHE A 151 19.43 3.11 -4.30
N PRO A 152 19.42 1.92 -3.67
CA PRO A 152 18.88 1.70 -2.33
C PRO A 152 19.63 2.46 -1.24
N ASN A 153 20.85 2.86 -1.46
CA ASN A 153 21.65 3.62 -0.48
C ASN A 153 21.35 5.13 -0.50
N ILE A 154 20.62 5.61 -1.52
CA ILE A 154 20.33 7.05 -1.71
C ILE A 154 18.85 7.35 -1.52
N PHE A 155 17.97 6.43 -1.90
CA PHE A 155 16.53 6.67 -1.89
C PHE A 155 15.82 5.71 -0.95
N LEU A 156 15.01 6.29 -0.06
CA LEU A 156 14.19 5.55 0.90
C LEU A 156 12.98 4.93 0.21
N PRO A 157 12.60 3.69 0.56
CA PRO A 157 11.40 3.05 0.04
C PRO A 157 10.13 3.53 0.77
N ILE A 158 9.95 4.85 0.87
CA ILE A 158 8.78 5.53 1.45
C ILE A 158 8.19 6.42 0.37
N PHE A 159 6.97 6.10 -0.12
CA PHE A 159 6.43 6.75 -1.32
C PHE A 159 5.21 7.65 -1.06
N ASN A 160 4.42 7.37 -0.03
CA ASN A 160 3.16 8.08 0.23
C ASN A 160 3.02 8.58 1.68
N ASP A 161 3.94 8.24 2.57
CA ASP A 161 3.82 8.49 4.01
C ASP A 161 4.91 9.42 4.57
N GLN A 162 5.72 10.05 3.69
CA GLN A 162 6.84 10.90 4.11
C GLN A 162 6.38 12.08 4.98
N ASP A 163 5.31 12.75 4.57
CA ASP A 163 4.69 13.85 5.28
C ASP A 163 4.21 13.45 6.69
N ARG A 164 3.67 12.25 6.84
CA ARG A 164 3.29 11.69 8.14
C ARG A 164 4.49 11.60 9.08
N PHE A 165 5.57 10.97 8.64
CA PHE A 165 6.76 10.81 9.48
C PHE A 165 7.38 12.15 9.82
N LEU A 166 7.48 13.05 8.86
CA LEU A 166 8.04 14.37 9.06
C LEU A 166 7.19 15.25 9.97
N SER A 167 5.86 15.08 9.98
CA SER A 167 4.99 15.80 10.92
C SER A 167 5.22 15.42 12.37
N PHE A 168 5.70 14.20 12.64
CA PHE A 168 6.07 13.76 13.99
C PHE A 168 7.48 14.19 14.40
N ILE A 169 8.42 14.17 13.46
CA ILE A 169 9.86 14.30 13.74
C ILE A 169 10.36 15.73 13.54
N LEU A 170 9.73 16.53 12.67
CA LEU A 170 10.15 17.90 12.41
C LEU A 170 9.26 18.92 13.11
N VAL A 171 9.89 19.83 13.86
CA VAL A 171 9.20 20.98 14.48
C VAL A 171 9.01 22.11 13.48
N SER A 172 9.96 22.34 12.57
CA SER A 172 9.83 23.36 11.53
C SER A 172 9.00 22.86 10.37
N GLY A 173 8.01 23.65 9.96
CA GLY A 173 7.09 23.32 8.90
C GLY A 173 7.78 22.85 7.62
N LEU A 174 7.13 21.90 6.97
CA LEU A 174 7.49 21.49 5.62
C LEU A 174 7.21 22.67 4.69
N ASP A 175 8.17 23.01 3.83
CA ASP A 175 7.89 23.91 2.72
C ASP A 175 7.00 23.19 1.73
N THR A 176 5.74 23.61 1.66
CA THR A 176 4.68 22.93 0.91
C THR A 176 4.52 23.45 -0.52
N GLU A 177 5.40 24.30 -1.01
CA GLU A 177 5.36 24.78 -2.39
C GLU A 177 5.73 23.69 -3.39
N ASN A 178 6.54 22.73 -2.98
CA ASN A 178 6.91 21.58 -3.80
C ASN A 178 5.76 20.58 -3.94
N THR A 179 5.58 20.05 -5.14
CA THR A 179 4.58 19.02 -5.46
C THR A 179 5.20 17.86 -6.25
N GLY A 180 4.50 16.73 -6.26
CA GLY A 180 4.91 15.58 -7.08
C GLY A 180 6.29 15.04 -6.72
N LEU A 181 7.14 14.83 -7.74
CA LEU A 181 8.46 14.24 -7.57
C LEU A 181 9.44 15.18 -6.83
N ALA A 182 9.29 16.51 -6.98
CA ALA A 182 10.10 17.48 -6.26
C ALA A 182 9.89 17.36 -4.73
N LEU A 183 8.64 17.21 -4.30
CA LEU A 183 8.30 17.01 -2.90
C LEU A 183 8.85 15.67 -2.35
N TYR A 184 8.85 14.62 -3.17
CA TYR A 184 9.49 13.37 -2.77
C TYR A 184 10.97 13.54 -2.50
N PHE A 185 11.72 14.25 -3.37
CA PHE A 185 13.15 14.46 -3.18
C PHE A 185 13.45 15.29 -1.94
N GLU A 186 12.64 16.33 -1.67
CA GLU A 186 12.76 17.10 -0.44
C GLU A 186 12.56 16.22 0.81
N TYR A 187 11.52 15.41 0.83
CA TYR A 187 11.24 14.51 1.94
C TYR A 187 12.33 13.44 2.12
N ASN A 188 12.79 12.87 1.02
CA ASN A 188 13.88 11.90 1.05
C ASN A 188 15.15 12.50 1.69
N TYR A 189 15.53 13.70 1.28
CA TYR A 189 16.69 14.41 1.84
C TYR A 189 16.53 14.65 3.35
N LYS A 190 15.38 15.16 3.77
CA LYS A 190 15.09 15.44 5.20
C LYS A 190 15.11 14.16 6.03
N LEU A 191 14.48 13.10 5.56
CA LEU A 191 14.49 11.81 6.25
C LEU A 191 15.87 11.17 6.33
N LEU A 192 16.72 11.32 5.31
CA LEU A 192 18.11 10.87 5.35
C LEU A 192 18.93 11.63 6.40
N LYS A 193 18.68 12.93 6.60
CA LYS A 193 19.31 13.70 7.68
C LYS A 193 18.90 13.18 9.07
N ILE A 194 17.63 12.85 9.23
CA ILE A 194 17.10 12.27 10.45
C ILE A 194 17.72 10.88 10.70
N LYS A 195 17.80 10.04 9.65
CA LYS A 195 18.46 8.74 9.71
C LYS A 195 19.89 8.87 10.22
N ASN A 196 20.69 9.76 9.60
CA ASN A 196 22.07 9.98 9.99
C ASN A 196 22.18 10.42 11.48
N ARG A 197 21.27 11.27 11.95
CA ARG A 197 21.22 11.69 13.34
C ARG A 197 20.90 10.54 14.30
N ILE A 198 19.99 9.66 13.91
CA ILE A 198 19.68 8.45 14.69
C ILE A 198 20.90 7.52 14.74
N GLU A 199 21.57 7.29 13.61
CA GLU A 199 22.77 6.46 13.53
C GLU A 199 23.90 6.98 14.41
N GLU A 200 24.12 8.31 14.44
CA GLU A 200 25.10 8.96 15.29
C GLU A 200 24.81 8.75 16.77
N ILE A 201 23.56 8.98 17.20
CA ILE A 201 23.17 8.87 18.61
C ILE A 201 23.17 7.41 19.06
N ALA A 202 22.62 6.51 18.24
CA ALA A 202 22.52 5.09 18.58
C ALA A 202 23.83 4.31 18.34
N ASN A 203 24.84 4.94 17.75
CA ASN A 203 26.08 4.28 17.30
C ASN A 203 25.81 2.99 16.52
N ARG A 204 24.82 3.04 15.62
CA ARG A 204 24.35 1.89 14.82
C ARG A 204 24.01 2.32 13.40
N THR A 205 24.56 1.63 12.41
CA THR A 205 24.25 1.87 10.99
C THR A 205 22.99 1.12 10.58
N LEU A 206 22.13 1.80 9.81
CA LEU A 206 20.90 1.27 9.25
C LEU A 206 20.94 1.37 7.73
N SER A 207 20.52 0.35 7.01
CA SER A 207 20.18 0.52 5.61
C SER A 207 18.97 1.45 5.45
N ASN A 208 18.79 2.02 4.28
CA ASN A 208 17.60 2.84 3.99
C ASN A 208 16.29 2.05 4.12
N PHE A 209 16.35 0.76 3.82
CA PHE A 209 15.22 -0.14 4.00
C PHE A 209 14.91 -0.35 5.50
N GLU A 210 15.92 -0.64 6.31
CA GLU A 210 15.75 -0.80 7.76
C GLU A 210 15.21 0.47 8.41
N PHE A 211 15.75 1.63 8.04
CA PHE A 211 15.27 2.90 8.55
C PHE A 211 13.80 3.16 8.17
N ALA A 212 13.42 2.92 6.92
CA ALA A 212 12.03 3.03 6.49
C ALA A 212 11.11 2.12 7.32
N ARG A 213 11.53 0.87 7.54
CA ARG A 213 10.78 -0.10 8.35
C ARG A 213 10.68 0.33 9.81
N LEU A 214 11.76 0.84 10.39
CA LEU A 214 11.77 1.39 11.74
C LEU A 214 10.75 2.52 11.89
N LEU A 215 10.65 3.43 10.92
CA LEU A 215 9.65 4.50 10.96
C LEU A 215 8.22 3.96 10.95
N TYR A 216 7.92 2.95 10.13
CA TYR A 216 6.60 2.29 10.14
C TYR A 216 6.33 1.55 11.45
N TYR A 217 7.35 1.01 12.08
CA TYR A 217 7.26 0.33 13.37
C TYR A 217 6.99 1.29 14.53
N VAL A 218 7.67 2.46 14.54
CA VAL A 218 7.53 3.46 15.60
C VAL A 218 6.23 4.26 15.45
N PHE A 219 5.86 4.57 14.23
CA PHE A 219 4.68 5.38 13.89
C PHE A 219 3.67 4.57 13.07
N PRO A 220 3.03 3.55 13.64
CA PRO A 220 2.03 2.78 12.94
C PRO A 220 0.84 3.67 12.57
N LYS A 221 0.25 3.45 11.39
CA LYS A 221 -1.07 4.00 11.10
C LYS A 221 -2.10 3.26 11.95
N GLU A 222 -2.97 4.00 12.59
CA GLU A 222 -4.20 3.41 13.04
C GLU A 222 -4.99 2.91 11.81
N GLN A 223 -4.88 1.62 11.54
CA GLN A 223 -5.77 0.78 10.71
C GLN A 223 -5.84 0.95 9.18
N ASP A 224 -5.01 1.77 8.50
CA ASP A 224 -5.13 1.93 7.04
C ASP A 224 -4.14 1.14 6.17
N ASP A 225 -3.26 0.34 6.74
CA ASP A 225 -2.22 -0.37 5.97
C ASP A 225 -2.62 -1.77 5.48
N ILE A 226 -3.90 -2.09 5.53
CA ILE A 226 -4.46 -3.27 4.86
C ILE A 226 -5.23 -2.81 3.62
N ILE A 227 -4.52 -2.55 2.54
CA ILE A 227 -5.12 -2.52 1.21
C ILE A 227 -5.02 -3.95 0.68
N ASP A 228 -6.14 -4.55 0.33
CA ASP A 228 -6.28 -5.89 -0.25
C ASP A 228 -5.89 -7.07 0.64
N GLY A 229 -6.07 -6.99 1.97
CA GLY A 229 -5.81 -8.13 2.86
C GLY A 229 -4.35 -8.56 2.94
N GLN A 230 -3.42 -7.75 2.41
CA GLN A 230 -1.97 -7.96 2.51
C GLN A 230 -1.33 -6.75 3.19
N PRO A 231 -0.44 -6.94 4.16
CA PRO A 231 0.30 -5.84 4.76
C PRO A 231 1.12 -5.12 3.68
N THR A 232 1.05 -3.80 3.65
CA THR A 232 1.82 -2.95 2.73
C THR A 232 3.31 -2.91 3.02
N ALA A 233 3.71 -3.55 4.07
CA ALA A 233 5.09 -3.83 4.46
C ALA A 233 5.17 -5.28 4.97
N LEU A 234 6.32 -5.93 4.84
CA LEU A 234 6.57 -7.16 5.61
C LEU A 234 6.27 -6.85 7.08
N PRO A 235 5.39 -7.59 7.73
CA PRO A 235 5.06 -7.32 9.11
C PRO A 235 6.32 -7.56 9.95
N ILE A 236 6.91 -6.47 10.47
CA ILE A 236 7.56 -6.60 11.77
C ILE A 236 6.39 -6.69 12.72
N VAL A 237 5.99 -7.90 12.95
CA VAL A 237 4.81 -8.16 13.74
C VAL A 237 5.21 -8.00 15.19
N GLN A 238 4.77 -6.91 15.82
CA GLN A 238 4.50 -7.00 17.26
C GLN A 238 3.51 -8.15 17.44
N GLU A 239 3.70 -8.96 18.47
CA GLU A 239 2.81 -10.09 18.72
C GLU A 239 1.32 -9.70 18.70
N GLU A 240 0.97 -8.50 19.17
CA GLU A 240 -0.39 -7.97 19.14
C GLU A 240 -0.93 -7.70 17.73
N GLN A 241 -0.14 -7.16 16.79
CA GLN A 241 -0.59 -6.97 15.39
C GLN A 241 -0.63 -8.29 14.61
N LYS A 242 0.22 -9.25 14.98
CA LYS A 242 0.17 -10.62 14.47
C LYS A 242 -1.13 -11.29 14.92
N PHE A 243 -1.53 -11.07 16.16
CA PHE A 243 -2.82 -11.52 16.68
C PHE A 243 -3.99 -10.85 15.95
N GLU A 244 -3.97 -9.55 15.67
CA GLU A 244 -5.05 -8.87 14.93
C GLU A 244 -5.19 -9.36 13.49
N ALA A 245 -4.10 -9.49 12.74
CA ALA A 245 -4.14 -10.01 11.38
C ALA A 245 -4.51 -11.50 11.35
N LEU A 246 -4.02 -12.29 12.29
CA LEU A 246 -4.41 -13.68 12.49
C LEU A 246 -5.88 -13.81 12.91
N GLU A 247 -6.37 -12.90 13.75
CA GLU A 247 -7.78 -12.88 14.17
C GLU A 247 -8.72 -12.58 13.00
N VAL A 248 -8.42 -11.60 12.16
CA VAL A 248 -9.23 -11.32 10.95
C VAL A 248 -9.21 -12.49 9.97
N GLN A 249 -8.06 -13.14 9.76
CA GLN A 249 -7.98 -14.37 8.97
C GLN A 249 -8.74 -15.52 9.62
N HIS A 250 -8.75 -15.60 10.95
CA HIS A 250 -9.55 -16.56 11.69
C HIS A 250 -11.04 -16.31 11.51
N TYR A 251 -11.49 -15.04 11.56
CA TYR A 251 -12.90 -14.70 11.32
C TYR A 251 -13.30 -15.00 9.87
N GLN A 252 -12.46 -14.66 8.90
CA GLN A 252 -12.68 -15.01 7.50
C GLN A 252 -12.85 -16.53 7.34
N THR A 253 -11.92 -17.31 7.88
CA THR A 253 -11.96 -18.77 7.82
C THR A 253 -13.16 -19.34 8.57
N LEU A 254 -13.47 -18.79 9.75
CA LEU A 254 -14.60 -19.24 10.57
C LEU A 254 -15.93 -18.97 9.87
N LEU A 255 -16.12 -17.75 9.35
CA LEU A 255 -17.33 -17.35 8.65
C LEU A 255 -17.48 -18.11 7.34
N HIS A 256 -16.39 -18.30 6.59
CA HIS A 256 -16.39 -19.09 5.37
C HIS A 256 -16.81 -20.55 5.61
N ARG A 257 -16.21 -21.21 6.61
CA ARG A 257 -16.55 -22.62 6.94
C ARG A 257 -17.97 -22.79 7.46
N ASN A 258 -18.51 -21.77 8.11
CA ASN A 258 -19.87 -21.79 8.68
C ASN A 258 -20.88 -20.99 7.86
N MET A 259 -20.52 -20.56 6.67
CA MET A 259 -21.35 -19.71 5.81
C MET A 259 -22.78 -20.27 5.62
N PRO A 260 -23.01 -21.54 5.31
CA PRO A 260 -24.36 -22.09 5.13
C PRO A 260 -25.21 -22.03 6.42
N ARG A 261 -24.56 -22.10 7.58
CA ARG A 261 -25.23 -22.04 8.88
C ARG A 261 -25.52 -20.60 9.30
N LEU A 262 -24.58 -19.68 9.07
CA LEU A 262 -24.68 -18.29 9.48
C LEU A 262 -25.55 -17.47 8.53
N PHE A 263 -25.51 -17.81 7.24
CA PHE A 263 -26.22 -17.13 6.17
C PHE A 263 -27.00 -18.13 5.30
N PRO A 264 -28.01 -18.84 5.84
CA PRO A 264 -28.66 -19.96 5.15
C PRO A 264 -29.37 -19.58 3.85
N LYS A 265 -29.63 -18.27 3.65
CA LYS A 265 -30.27 -17.72 2.45
C LYS A 265 -29.30 -17.13 1.44
N LEU A 266 -28.01 -17.28 1.67
CA LEU A 266 -26.96 -16.78 0.78
C LEU A 266 -26.16 -17.94 0.22
N LYS A 267 -25.72 -17.80 -1.02
CA LYS A 267 -24.77 -18.71 -1.68
C LYS A 267 -23.62 -17.88 -2.25
N TYR A 268 -22.41 -18.47 -2.28
CA TYR A 268 -21.29 -17.84 -2.95
C TYR A 268 -21.60 -17.63 -4.43
N PHE A 269 -21.16 -16.48 -4.95
CA PHE A 269 -21.10 -16.22 -6.37
C PHE A 269 -19.70 -16.54 -6.88
N ASP A 270 -19.59 -17.45 -7.86
CA ASP A 270 -18.32 -17.89 -8.44
C ASP A 270 -18.46 -18.27 -9.93
N GLU A 271 -19.30 -17.54 -10.68
CA GLU A 271 -19.53 -17.83 -12.10
C GLU A 271 -18.23 -17.68 -12.94
N GLU A 272 -17.29 -16.82 -12.50
CA GLU A 272 -16.04 -16.54 -13.20
C GLU A 272 -14.81 -17.24 -12.57
N GLN A 273 -15.01 -18.14 -11.62
CA GLN A 273 -13.96 -18.87 -10.90
C GLN A 273 -12.92 -17.94 -10.23
N GLN A 274 -13.35 -16.78 -9.76
CA GLN A 274 -12.50 -15.79 -9.08
C GLN A 274 -12.51 -15.97 -7.55
N MET A 275 -13.30 -16.88 -7.02
CA MET A 275 -13.36 -17.17 -5.59
C MET A 275 -12.09 -17.91 -5.13
N GLN A 276 -11.49 -17.39 -4.08
CA GLN A 276 -10.32 -17.98 -3.44
C GLN A 276 -10.75 -19.09 -2.44
N LYS A 277 -9.82 -19.97 -2.06
CA LYS A 277 -10.05 -21.09 -1.12
C LYS A 277 -10.62 -20.67 0.25
N ASN A 278 -10.43 -19.43 0.66
CA ASN A 278 -10.94 -18.85 1.91
C ASN A 278 -12.28 -18.11 1.73
N GLY A 279 -12.90 -18.18 0.56
CA GLY A 279 -14.16 -17.53 0.23
C GLY A 279 -14.05 -16.09 -0.26
N GLN A 280 -12.86 -15.52 -0.33
CA GLN A 280 -12.64 -14.19 -0.88
C GLN A 280 -12.83 -14.16 -2.40
N TYR A 281 -13.34 -13.04 -2.91
CA TYR A 281 -13.56 -12.81 -4.34
C TYR A 281 -12.69 -11.65 -4.83
N ASP A 282 -11.81 -11.92 -5.80
CA ASP A 282 -10.93 -10.92 -6.37
C ASP A 282 -11.60 -10.22 -7.56
N THR A 283 -11.95 -8.95 -7.41
CA THR A 283 -12.52 -8.13 -8.47
C THR A 283 -11.52 -7.74 -9.55
N GLN A 284 -10.24 -7.93 -9.30
CA GLN A 284 -9.11 -7.51 -10.15
C GLN A 284 -9.02 -5.99 -10.42
N VAL A 285 -10.04 -5.22 -10.07
CA VAL A 285 -10.14 -3.77 -10.35
C VAL A 285 -10.23 -2.95 -9.06
N VAL A 286 -11.18 -3.28 -8.18
CA VAL A 286 -11.45 -2.49 -6.98
C VAL A 286 -11.00 -3.15 -5.67
N GLY A 287 -10.36 -4.32 -5.78
CA GLY A 287 -9.77 -5.06 -4.66
C GLY A 287 -10.48 -6.38 -4.38
N ILE A 288 -10.14 -7.01 -3.26
CA ILE A 288 -10.65 -8.32 -2.86
C ILE A 288 -11.79 -8.13 -1.87
N MET A 289 -12.96 -8.67 -2.20
CA MET A 289 -14.09 -8.75 -1.28
C MET A 289 -13.91 -9.93 -0.33
N ASP A 290 -14.27 -9.76 0.93
CA ASP A 290 -14.19 -10.87 1.88
C ASP A 290 -15.15 -11.99 1.51
N MET A 291 -16.39 -11.66 1.11
CA MET A 291 -17.33 -12.62 0.52
C MET A 291 -18.25 -11.92 -0.50
N LEU A 292 -18.34 -12.47 -1.70
CA LEU A 292 -19.36 -12.12 -2.69
C LEU A 292 -20.39 -13.26 -2.76
N THR A 293 -21.65 -12.90 -2.50
CA THR A 293 -22.75 -13.88 -2.39
C THR A 293 -23.98 -13.40 -3.15
N ILE A 294 -24.90 -14.32 -3.40
CA ILE A 294 -26.23 -14.06 -3.96
C ILE A 294 -27.32 -14.59 -3.00
N ASP A 295 -28.43 -13.87 -2.91
CA ASP A 295 -29.60 -14.31 -2.16
C ASP A 295 -30.55 -15.19 -3.00
N GLU A 296 -31.62 -15.71 -2.37
CA GLU A 296 -32.61 -16.57 -3.01
C GLU A 296 -33.34 -15.92 -4.20
N LYS A 297 -33.30 -14.58 -4.31
CA LYS A 297 -33.88 -13.81 -5.41
C LYS A 297 -32.85 -13.48 -6.49
N GLY A 298 -31.59 -13.92 -6.32
CA GLY A 298 -30.49 -13.63 -7.24
C GLY A 298 -29.88 -12.26 -7.07
N ASN A 299 -30.18 -11.52 -6.00
CA ASN A 299 -29.55 -10.24 -5.71
C ASN A 299 -28.19 -10.43 -5.03
N PHE A 300 -27.24 -9.57 -5.32
CA PHE A 300 -25.92 -9.63 -4.74
C PHE A 300 -25.87 -9.14 -3.29
N VAL A 301 -25.10 -9.85 -2.48
CA VAL A 301 -24.83 -9.48 -1.08
C VAL A 301 -23.34 -9.56 -0.84
N ILE A 302 -22.74 -8.42 -0.58
CA ILE A 302 -21.31 -8.32 -0.26
C ILE A 302 -21.16 -8.34 1.25
N ILE A 303 -20.28 -9.19 1.76
CA ILE A 303 -19.97 -9.27 3.19
C ILE A 303 -18.54 -8.81 3.40
N GLU A 304 -18.38 -7.78 4.22
CA GLU A 304 -17.08 -7.23 4.62
C GLU A 304 -16.85 -7.57 6.10
N ILE A 305 -15.71 -8.15 6.42
CA ILE A 305 -15.38 -8.67 7.76
C ILE A 305 -14.34 -7.75 8.41
N LYS A 306 -14.59 -7.34 9.63
CA LYS A 306 -13.68 -6.52 10.43
C LYS A 306 -13.66 -7.03 11.88
N ARG A 307 -12.58 -6.78 12.60
CA ARG A 307 -12.58 -6.94 14.06
C ARG A 307 -13.39 -5.80 14.69
N LYS A 308 -13.01 -4.57 14.40
CA LYS A 308 -13.73 -3.34 14.78
C LYS A 308 -14.06 -2.56 13.51
N ALA A 309 -15.32 -2.40 13.20
CA ALA A 309 -15.76 -1.64 12.03
C ALA A 309 -15.81 -0.14 12.32
N LYS A 310 -15.28 0.66 11.38
CA LYS A 310 -15.28 2.12 11.41
C LYS A 310 -16.03 2.68 10.19
N ASP A 311 -16.25 4.00 10.14
CA ASP A 311 -16.88 4.70 9.01
C ASP A 311 -16.16 4.43 7.66
N LEU A 312 -14.85 4.26 7.66
CA LEU A 312 -14.06 3.85 6.48
C LEU A 312 -14.56 2.55 5.85
N SER A 313 -15.14 1.64 6.64
CA SER A 313 -15.74 0.40 6.15
C SER A 313 -16.92 0.67 5.21
N ILE A 314 -17.61 1.78 5.36
CA ILE A 314 -18.69 2.23 4.45
C ILE A 314 -18.11 2.54 3.07
N GLY A 315 -17.03 3.30 2.99
CA GLY A 315 -16.40 3.63 1.71
C GLY A 315 -15.91 2.38 0.97
N GLN A 316 -15.38 1.41 1.71
CA GLN A 316 -14.91 0.15 1.14
C GLN A 316 -16.08 -0.68 0.58
N ILE A 317 -17.12 -0.90 1.36
CA ILE A 317 -18.25 -1.73 0.94
C ILE A 317 -19.06 -1.06 -0.18
N LEU A 318 -19.22 0.28 -0.17
CA LEU A 318 -19.88 1.01 -1.25
C LEU A 318 -19.10 0.92 -2.57
N ARG A 319 -17.78 0.95 -2.53
CA ARG A 319 -16.95 0.75 -3.72
C ARG A 319 -17.16 -0.65 -4.31
N TYR A 320 -17.24 -1.68 -3.48
CA TYR A 320 -17.54 -3.04 -3.92
C TYR A 320 -18.96 -3.17 -4.45
N MET A 321 -19.94 -2.54 -3.80
CA MET A 321 -21.32 -2.53 -4.27
C MET A 321 -21.44 -1.84 -5.64
N GLY A 322 -20.76 -0.71 -5.83
CA GLY A 322 -20.75 0.01 -7.10
C GLY A 322 -20.16 -0.83 -8.23
N TRP A 323 -19.02 -1.46 -7.99
CA TRP A 323 -18.39 -2.36 -8.96
C TRP A 323 -19.30 -3.56 -9.29
N THR A 324 -19.88 -4.21 -8.28
CA THR A 324 -20.78 -5.35 -8.49
C THR A 324 -22.05 -4.95 -9.27
N GLN A 325 -22.57 -3.74 -9.00
CA GLN A 325 -23.73 -3.21 -9.72
C GLN A 325 -23.43 -3.00 -11.21
N GLU A 326 -22.22 -2.54 -11.55
CA GLU A 326 -21.81 -2.22 -12.91
C GLU A 326 -21.39 -3.48 -13.69
N GLU A 327 -20.60 -4.35 -13.07
CA GLU A 327 -19.93 -5.45 -13.77
C GLU A 327 -20.71 -6.77 -13.72
N LEU A 328 -21.44 -7.05 -12.63
CA LEU A 328 -22.06 -8.36 -12.42
C LEU A 328 -23.59 -8.34 -12.49
N CYS A 329 -24.25 -7.23 -12.14
CA CYS A 329 -25.70 -7.17 -12.12
C CYS A 329 -26.29 -7.24 -13.52
N LYS A 330 -27.22 -8.17 -13.71
CA LYS A 330 -28.12 -8.24 -14.87
C LYS A 330 -29.44 -7.51 -14.55
N ASN A 331 -30.25 -7.28 -15.58
CA ASN A 331 -31.51 -6.51 -15.45
C ASN A 331 -32.36 -6.93 -14.22
N GLY A 332 -32.65 -5.97 -13.36
CA GLY A 332 -33.51 -6.13 -12.20
C GLY A 332 -32.84 -6.65 -10.93
N GLN A 333 -31.54 -6.98 -10.98
CA GLN A 333 -30.79 -7.35 -9.78
C GLN A 333 -30.36 -6.12 -8.98
N SER A 334 -30.24 -6.27 -7.68
CA SER A 334 -29.76 -5.24 -6.76
C SER A 334 -28.57 -5.71 -5.97
N VAL A 335 -27.83 -4.76 -5.38
CA VAL A 335 -26.66 -5.03 -4.52
C VAL A 335 -26.91 -4.45 -3.14
N ARG A 336 -26.55 -5.19 -2.12
CA ARG A 336 -26.53 -4.73 -0.72
C ARG A 336 -25.26 -5.17 -0.01
N GLY A 337 -24.89 -4.44 1.05
CA GLY A 337 -23.70 -4.70 1.84
C GLY A 337 -24.01 -5.16 3.26
N LEU A 338 -23.19 -6.06 3.80
CA LEU A 338 -23.17 -6.46 5.20
C LEU A 338 -21.78 -6.24 5.76
N ILE A 339 -21.65 -5.41 6.79
CA ILE A 339 -20.42 -5.27 7.57
C ILE A 339 -20.55 -6.17 8.80
N VAL A 340 -19.68 -7.15 8.94
CA VAL A 340 -19.65 -8.11 10.05
C VAL A 340 -18.44 -7.82 10.92
N ALA A 341 -18.64 -7.46 12.19
CA ALA A 341 -17.55 -7.19 13.12
C ALA A 341 -17.98 -7.42 14.58
N GLU A 342 -16.99 -7.59 15.48
CA GLU A 342 -17.25 -7.69 16.92
C GLU A 342 -17.83 -6.39 17.50
N SER A 343 -17.38 -5.25 16.98
CA SER A 343 -17.83 -3.92 17.41
C SER A 343 -17.82 -2.93 16.26
N LYS A 344 -18.54 -1.83 16.43
CA LYS A 344 -18.52 -0.67 15.56
C LYS A 344 -18.22 0.59 16.37
N ASP A 345 -17.63 1.58 15.74
CA ASP A 345 -17.47 2.89 16.35
C ASP A 345 -18.71 3.77 16.15
N ILE A 346 -18.72 4.93 16.82
CA ILE A 346 -19.83 5.87 16.77
C ILE A 346 -19.99 6.50 15.37
N ASN A 347 -18.89 6.71 14.64
CA ASN A 347 -18.92 7.31 13.32
C ASN A 347 -19.62 6.38 12.33
N LEU A 348 -19.28 5.08 12.38
CA LEU A 348 -19.96 4.06 11.57
C LEU A 348 -21.45 4.00 11.91
N GLU A 349 -21.82 4.13 13.19
CA GLU A 349 -23.22 4.14 13.58
C GLU A 349 -24.02 5.28 12.93
N PHE A 350 -23.44 6.48 12.87
CA PHE A 350 -24.06 7.61 12.16
C PHE A 350 -24.09 7.40 10.65
N ALA A 351 -23.00 6.91 10.06
CA ALA A 351 -22.93 6.66 8.63
C ALA A 351 -23.96 5.63 8.14
N LEU A 352 -24.21 4.57 8.90
CA LEU A 352 -25.21 3.55 8.58
C LEU A 352 -26.66 4.10 8.54
N LYS A 353 -26.96 5.20 9.24
CA LYS A 353 -28.31 5.81 9.23
C LYS A 353 -28.68 6.41 7.86
N VAL A 354 -27.68 6.79 7.06
CA VAL A 354 -27.86 7.45 5.76
C VAL A 354 -27.49 6.57 4.58
N VAL A 355 -27.09 5.32 4.82
CA VAL A 355 -26.74 4.34 3.79
C VAL A 355 -27.64 3.09 3.88
N PRO A 356 -28.89 3.16 3.37
CA PRO A 356 -29.90 2.10 3.61
C PRO A 356 -29.54 0.75 2.99
N GLY A 357 -28.66 0.72 1.99
CA GLY A 357 -28.19 -0.51 1.34
C GLY A 357 -27.13 -1.29 2.13
N VAL A 358 -26.63 -0.75 3.25
CA VAL A 358 -25.59 -1.39 4.08
C VAL A 358 -26.13 -1.65 5.49
N LYS A 359 -25.88 -2.86 6.00
CA LYS A 359 -26.25 -3.26 7.38
C LYS A 359 -25.02 -3.72 8.15
N PHE A 360 -25.03 -3.48 9.45
CA PHE A 360 -24.05 -3.99 10.39
C PHE A 360 -24.58 -5.23 11.11
N LEU A 361 -23.78 -6.28 11.15
CA LEU A 361 -24.02 -7.50 11.92
C LEU A 361 -22.92 -7.64 12.98
N LYS A 362 -23.32 -7.71 14.24
CA LYS A 362 -22.37 -7.93 15.33
C LYS A 362 -21.96 -9.40 15.37
N LEU A 363 -20.64 -9.64 15.25
CA LEU A 363 -20.06 -10.97 15.45
C LEU A 363 -19.89 -11.24 16.94
N GLY A 364 -20.48 -12.31 17.43
CA GLY A 364 -20.28 -12.83 18.78
C GLY A 364 -19.67 -14.22 18.73
N LEU A 365 -18.58 -14.44 19.47
CA LEU A 365 -17.97 -15.77 19.65
C LEU A 365 -18.23 -16.22 21.10
N SER A 366 -18.69 -17.45 21.26
CA SER A 366 -18.78 -18.11 22.56
C SER A 366 -17.94 -19.38 22.56
N ILE A 367 -17.12 -19.55 23.59
CA ILE A 367 -16.32 -20.75 23.80
C ILE A 367 -16.90 -21.46 25.02
N THR A 368 -17.25 -22.74 24.84
CA THR A 368 -17.69 -23.60 25.96
C THR A 368 -16.65 -24.68 26.15
N LEU A 369 -16.08 -24.77 27.34
CA LEU A 369 -15.24 -25.89 27.77
C LEU A 369 -16.15 -26.94 28.40
N VAL A 370 -16.06 -28.18 27.92
CA VAL A 370 -16.78 -29.35 28.50
C VAL A 370 -15.71 -30.31 28.98
N GLU A 371 -15.71 -30.58 30.30
CA GLU A 371 -14.93 -31.65 30.90
C GLU A 371 -15.52 -33.00 30.46
N GLN A 372 -14.66 -33.90 29.95
CA GLN A 372 -15.06 -35.26 29.54
C GLN A 372 -14.66 -36.29 30.58
#